data_4b2505b8b0f3095956fa0aaf2378bed7
#
_entry.id   4b2505b8b0f3095956fa0aaf2378bed7
#
_cell.length_a   1.000
_cell.length_b   1.000
_cell.length_c   1.000
_cell.angle_alpha   90.00
_cell.angle_beta   90.00
_cell.angle_gamma   90.00
#
_symmetry.space_group_name_H-M   'P 1'
#
loop_
_entity.id
_entity.type
_entity.pdbx_description
1 polymer ?
#
loop_
_entity_poly.entity_id
_entity_poly.type
_entity_poly.pdbx_seq_one_letter_code
_entity_poly.pdbx_strand_id
1 'polypeptide(L)'
;MLARLLAVFATISAAWACADGDGHVHEHPRRANPSSPLTPPTRPLEWGDINIIHTTDSHGWLLGHQKASFPEPNYSGDLGDFASFVSHMKEIAIRKDVDLLLVDSGDLHDGTGLSDGYPPGSVDGHESTKFLAELPYDVMAIGNHELYVYANTLDMHQNLAPKLNGRYLSSNVNITLADQNNKTVDIPVGSQFAKFKTRKGRKVTALGVIFDFTGNDHNTTVQKVEDMVKESWFLEAIKDEPDFFLLAGHMPVSRDNWPLVFNAIRAVHAATPILILGGHTHIRDCLQLDGRSMSLESGRYMETVGWMSTSLDDAPSKSKNLTFSRRYLDPNRVTYEARYHTRESQVSFDTKKGKSITAGLNQLAVDFDLNFTYGTAPHDFTITQVPYPSNGSLLSLFAELATPYALSANSGRADIPNYILVNSGSQRFDIYAGTFTKNDQLTASPFTDIFFYIPEVPRKVALDTLQMMNENGSENRKRSLEREEELYRRGDVRARYIDWLSDMDQRSIELGRRVANNLTLGYVTKDSCPGVGDDVIHTPLPFYSVPDFIGSNPPDVSNDTLIDFVFVDFVVDQLVETLNIVQSDKEYTSGDVATYSTLETSEVLGIYAQFAWN
;
A
#
# COMPACT_ATOMS: atom_id res chain seq x y z
N MET A 1 75.27 -4.48 13.51
CA MET A 1 74.34 -4.98 14.48
C MET A 1 72.97 -4.46 14.09
N LEU A 2 72.07 -5.29 13.82
CA LEU A 2 70.91 -5.14 12.95
C LEU A 2 69.99 -3.99 13.28
N ALA A 3 69.79 -3.08 12.30
CA ALA A 3 68.72 -2.15 12.25
C ALA A 3 67.51 -2.80 11.55
N ARG A 4 66.34 -2.79 12.20
CA ARG A 4 65.06 -3.17 11.57
C ARG A 4 64.42 -1.96 10.96
N LEU A 5 64.27 -1.97 9.63
CA LEU A 5 63.41 -1.02 8.88
C LEU A 5 61.95 -1.43 9.07
N LEU A 6 61.11 -0.50 9.54
CA LEU A 6 59.66 -0.55 9.42
C LEU A 6 59.30 0.13 8.09
N ALA A 7 58.71 -0.59 7.17
CA ALA A 7 58.09 -0.04 5.97
C ALA A 7 56.62 0.31 6.27
N VAL A 8 56.33 1.60 6.21
CA VAL A 8 54.93 2.10 6.24
C VAL A 8 54.39 2.09 4.81
N PHE A 9 53.40 1.26 4.54
CA PHE A 9 52.67 1.29 3.30
C PHE A 9 51.61 2.42 3.39
N ALA A 10 51.87 3.51 2.72
CA ALA A 10 50.85 4.55 2.43
C ALA A 10 50.11 4.11 1.17
N THR A 11 48.85 3.73 1.31
CA THR A 11 47.91 3.55 0.18
C THR A 11 47.51 4.90 -0.34
N ILE A 12 48.01 5.27 -1.48
CA ILE A 12 47.57 6.44 -2.25
C ILE A 12 46.33 6.02 -3.02
N SER A 13 45.16 6.51 -2.60
CA SER A 13 43.97 6.44 -3.41
C SER A 13 44.12 7.41 -4.60
N ALA A 14 44.38 6.86 -5.77
CA ALA A 14 44.36 7.62 -7.00
C ALA A 14 42.91 7.94 -7.38
N ALA A 15 42.52 9.20 -7.21
CA ALA A 15 41.32 9.71 -7.86
C ALA A 15 41.62 9.78 -9.37
N TRP A 16 40.92 8.98 -10.14
CA TRP A 16 40.92 9.11 -11.59
C TRP A 16 40.02 10.28 -11.96
N ALA A 17 40.64 11.40 -12.31
CA ALA A 17 39.98 12.47 -13.04
C ALA A 17 39.85 12.00 -14.49
N CYS A 18 38.63 11.83 -14.98
CA CYS A 18 38.36 11.62 -16.40
C CYS A 18 38.77 12.90 -17.15
N ALA A 19 39.76 12.78 -18.03
CA ALA A 19 40.12 13.82 -19.00
C ALA A 19 39.09 13.81 -20.14
N ASP A 20 38.71 15.00 -20.57
CA ASP A 20 37.77 15.33 -21.63
C ASP A 20 37.97 14.53 -22.93
N GLY A 21 36.87 14.00 -23.46
CA GLY A 21 36.79 13.51 -24.83
C GLY A 21 35.50 12.72 -25.06
N ASP A 22 34.57 13.37 -25.71
CA ASP A 22 33.26 12.90 -26.22
C ASP A 22 32.09 13.05 -25.25
N GLY A 23 31.20 13.98 -25.62
CA GLY A 23 30.04 14.41 -24.87
C GLY A 23 28.96 13.32 -24.72
N HIS A 24 29.14 12.41 -23.81
CA HIS A 24 28.04 11.72 -23.21
C HIS A 24 27.41 12.64 -22.16
N VAL A 25 26.42 13.40 -22.58
CA VAL A 25 25.45 14.01 -21.69
C VAL A 25 24.79 12.86 -20.95
N HIS A 26 25.15 12.63 -19.69
CA HIS A 26 24.32 11.85 -18.78
C HIS A 26 23.01 12.63 -18.66
N GLU A 27 22.05 12.33 -19.52
CA GLU A 27 20.69 12.75 -19.28
C GLU A 27 20.25 12.03 -18.01
N HIS A 28 20.29 12.75 -16.90
CA HIS A 28 19.52 12.36 -15.74
C HIS A 28 18.10 12.13 -16.25
N PRO A 29 17.45 10.99 -15.94
CA PRO A 29 16.07 10.78 -16.35
C PRO A 29 15.29 12.01 -15.87
N ARG A 30 14.87 12.82 -16.83
CA ARG A 30 14.05 14.00 -16.55
C ARG A 30 12.78 13.44 -15.95
N ARG A 31 12.37 13.98 -14.80
CA ARG A 31 11.01 13.82 -14.28
C ARG A 31 10.07 13.81 -15.47
N ALA A 32 9.18 12.82 -15.55
CA ALA A 32 8.19 12.76 -16.61
C ALA A 32 7.40 14.08 -16.56
N ASN A 33 7.67 14.99 -17.49
CA ASN A 33 6.81 16.13 -17.65
C ASN A 33 5.52 15.58 -18.26
N PRO A 34 4.38 15.75 -17.59
CA PRO A 34 3.12 15.26 -18.12
C PRO A 34 2.91 15.81 -19.54
N SER A 35 2.52 14.97 -20.46
CA SER A 35 2.19 15.32 -21.85
C SER A 35 0.98 16.28 -21.95
N SER A 36 0.24 16.42 -20.86
CA SER A 36 -0.89 17.34 -20.70
C SER A 36 -0.67 18.24 -19.48
N PRO A 37 -1.06 19.52 -19.54
CA PRO A 37 -0.95 20.41 -18.40
C PRO A 37 -1.85 19.92 -17.26
N LEU A 38 -1.27 19.78 -16.05
CA LEU A 38 -2.01 19.43 -14.85
C LEU A 38 -2.93 20.58 -14.43
N THR A 39 -4.09 20.23 -13.90
CA THR A 39 -5.06 21.21 -13.39
C THR A 39 -4.65 21.67 -11.98
N PRO A 40 -4.39 22.96 -11.77
CA PRO A 40 -4.09 23.44 -10.42
C PRO A 40 -5.35 23.44 -9.54
N PRO A 41 -5.17 23.23 -8.22
CA PRO A 41 -6.27 23.31 -7.28
C PRO A 41 -6.84 24.74 -7.21
N THR A 42 -8.17 24.86 -7.17
CA THR A 42 -8.87 26.16 -7.17
C THR A 42 -9.38 26.59 -5.80
N ARG A 43 -9.54 25.66 -4.86
CA ARG A 43 -10.07 25.92 -3.53
C ARG A 43 -8.94 25.99 -2.51
N PRO A 44 -8.91 27.01 -1.61
CA PRO A 44 -7.90 27.07 -0.56
C PRO A 44 -8.06 25.91 0.44
N LEU A 45 -6.96 25.56 1.15
CA LEU A 45 -7.04 24.72 2.33
C LEU A 45 -7.64 25.55 3.48
N GLU A 46 -8.57 24.94 4.19
CA GLU A 46 -9.11 25.50 5.42
C GLU A 46 -8.18 25.13 6.58
N TRP A 47 -7.65 26.15 7.25
CA TRP A 47 -6.74 25.97 8.39
C TRP A 47 -7.53 26.12 9.68
N GLY A 48 -7.36 25.15 10.59
CA GLY A 48 -7.87 25.20 11.95
C GLY A 48 -6.75 25.34 12.97
N ASP A 49 -7.05 25.13 14.24
CA ASP A 49 -6.07 25.08 15.32
C ASP A 49 -5.15 23.84 15.20
N ILE A 50 -5.74 22.73 14.79
CA ILE A 50 -5.07 21.47 14.46
C ILE A 50 -5.25 21.19 12.97
N ASN A 51 -4.12 20.90 12.33
CA ASN A 51 -4.07 20.53 10.92
C ASN A 51 -3.22 19.27 10.80
N ILE A 52 -3.58 18.38 9.88
CA ILE A 52 -2.89 17.12 9.65
C ILE A 52 -2.66 16.95 8.15
N ILE A 53 -1.44 16.60 7.77
CA ILE A 53 -1.09 15.99 6.48
C ILE A 53 -1.01 14.50 6.73
N HIS A 54 -1.70 13.71 5.91
CA HIS A 54 -1.82 12.27 6.06
C HIS A 54 -1.38 11.53 4.82
N THR A 55 -0.55 10.51 5.01
CA THR A 55 -0.18 9.49 4.02
C THR A 55 -0.51 8.10 4.55
N THR A 56 -0.75 7.16 3.67
CA THR A 56 -1.01 5.75 3.96
C THR A 56 -0.75 4.91 2.71
N ASP A 57 -0.51 3.63 2.87
CA ASP A 57 -0.43 2.67 1.78
C ASP A 57 0.53 3.14 0.66
N SER A 58 1.71 3.63 1.06
CA SER A 58 2.68 4.18 0.10
C SER A 58 3.33 3.11 -0.78
N HIS A 59 3.46 1.87 -0.28
CA HIS A 59 3.91 0.69 -1.02
C HIS A 59 5.12 0.95 -1.93
N GLY A 60 6.12 1.67 -1.42
CA GLY A 60 7.34 1.98 -2.18
C GLY A 60 7.19 2.99 -3.32
N TRP A 61 6.04 3.63 -3.55
CA TRP A 61 5.81 4.61 -4.62
C TRP A 61 6.48 5.97 -4.36
N LEU A 62 7.76 5.94 -3.97
CA LEU A 62 8.48 7.13 -3.49
C LEU A 62 9.08 7.99 -4.62
N LEU A 63 9.19 7.48 -5.85
CA LEU A 63 9.56 8.25 -7.04
C LEU A 63 8.37 8.92 -7.73
N GLY A 64 7.16 8.76 -7.19
CA GLY A 64 5.93 9.17 -7.83
C GLY A 64 5.60 8.34 -9.07
N HIS A 65 4.49 8.63 -9.72
CA HIS A 65 4.06 7.96 -10.92
C HIS A 65 4.78 8.52 -12.15
N GLN A 66 5.49 7.65 -12.87
CA GLN A 66 6.42 8.08 -13.92
C GLN A 66 5.87 7.92 -15.35
N LYS A 67 4.72 7.25 -15.52
CA LYS A 67 4.13 7.05 -16.85
C LYS A 67 3.43 8.31 -17.34
N ALA A 68 3.44 8.50 -18.67
CA ALA A 68 2.81 9.66 -19.30
C ALA A 68 1.30 9.48 -19.54
N SER A 69 0.81 8.24 -19.47
CA SER A 69 -0.60 7.92 -19.68
C SER A 69 -1.45 8.43 -18.53
N PHE A 70 -2.62 9.02 -18.85
CA PHE A 70 -3.59 9.38 -17.83
C PHE A 70 -4.05 8.10 -17.11
N PRO A 71 -4.06 8.10 -15.80
CA PRO A 71 -4.07 9.20 -14.80
C PRO A 71 -2.72 9.55 -14.17
N GLU A 72 -1.69 8.82 -14.46
CA GLU A 72 -0.39 8.82 -13.81
C GLU A 72 0.22 10.22 -13.59
N PRO A 73 0.15 11.15 -14.56
CA PRO A 73 0.74 12.48 -14.38
C PRO A 73 0.20 13.27 -13.17
N ASN A 74 -1.04 12.97 -12.74
CA ASN A 74 -1.61 13.64 -11.57
C ASN A 74 -0.89 13.29 -10.26
N TYR A 75 -0.12 12.21 -10.25
CA TYR A 75 0.56 11.65 -9.08
C TYR A 75 2.09 11.62 -9.25
N SER A 76 2.61 12.50 -10.09
CA SER A 76 4.02 12.53 -10.52
C SER A 76 5.00 13.13 -9.49
N GLY A 77 4.54 13.57 -8.33
CA GLY A 77 5.40 14.11 -7.28
C GLY A 77 6.16 13.01 -6.54
N ASP A 78 7.49 13.13 -6.50
CA ASP A 78 8.31 12.20 -5.72
C ASP A 78 8.34 12.57 -4.21
N LEU A 79 8.94 11.70 -3.38
CA LEU A 79 9.05 11.93 -1.95
C LEU A 79 9.86 13.19 -1.60
N GLY A 80 10.80 13.62 -2.47
CA GLY A 80 11.56 14.87 -2.28
C GLY A 80 10.68 16.10 -2.55
N ASP A 81 9.77 16.02 -3.54
CA ASP A 81 8.73 17.03 -3.76
C ASP A 81 7.80 17.12 -2.55
N PHE A 82 7.36 15.96 -2.04
CA PHE A 82 6.53 15.88 -0.84
C PHE A 82 7.25 16.42 0.40
N ALA A 83 8.54 16.11 0.58
CA ALA A 83 9.34 16.64 1.69
C ALA A 83 9.49 18.16 1.62
N SER A 84 9.63 18.72 0.41
CA SER A 84 9.63 20.18 0.20
C SER A 84 8.26 20.78 0.53
N PHE A 85 7.19 20.18 0.06
CA PHE A 85 5.81 20.57 0.38
C PHE A 85 5.56 20.58 1.89
N VAL A 86 5.86 19.49 2.59
CA VAL A 86 5.70 19.38 4.05
C VAL A 86 6.48 20.47 4.79
N SER A 87 7.72 20.72 4.36
CA SER A 87 8.55 21.77 4.96
C SER A 87 7.89 23.15 4.86
N HIS A 88 7.41 23.51 3.68
CA HIS A 88 6.71 24.77 3.45
C HIS A 88 5.39 24.86 4.20
N MET A 89 4.62 23.76 4.27
CA MET A 89 3.37 23.72 5.03
C MET A 89 3.61 23.90 6.53
N LYS A 90 4.66 23.29 7.08
CA LYS A 90 5.06 23.51 8.49
C LYS A 90 5.48 24.97 8.73
N GLU A 91 6.18 25.63 7.80
CA GLU A 91 6.47 27.06 7.88
C GLU A 91 5.20 27.92 7.84
N ILE A 92 4.23 27.58 6.97
CA ILE A 92 2.93 28.27 6.93
C ILE A 92 2.21 28.12 8.27
N ALA A 93 2.19 26.92 8.86
CA ALA A 93 1.60 26.65 10.16
C ALA A 93 2.22 27.52 11.27
N ILE A 94 3.56 27.67 11.25
CA ILE A 94 4.26 28.56 12.19
C ILE A 94 3.81 30.01 12.00
N ARG A 95 3.75 30.52 10.75
CA ARG A 95 3.30 31.90 10.46
C ARG A 95 1.84 32.14 10.84
N LYS A 96 0.99 31.13 10.72
CA LYS A 96 -0.43 31.16 11.12
C LYS A 96 -0.64 30.95 12.62
N ASP A 97 0.43 30.57 13.34
CA ASP A 97 0.42 30.21 14.76
C ASP A 97 -0.55 29.07 15.09
N VAL A 98 -0.60 28.03 14.24
CA VAL A 98 -1.41 26.81 14.41
C VAL A 98 -0.54 25.57 14.44
N ASP A 99 -1.08 24.43 14.89
CA ASP A 99 -0.41 23.15 14.84
C ASP A 99 -0.59 22.47 13.48
N LEU A 100 0.48 21.82 12.98
CA LEU A 100 0.45 20.94 11.81
C LEU A 100 1.22 19.67 12.12
N LEU A 101 0.55 18.53 12.05
CA LEU A 101 1.13 17.20 12.21
C LEU A 101 1.26 16.52 10.84
N LEU A 102 2.29 15.71 10.70
CA LEU A 102 2.48 14.78 9.58
C LEU A 102 2.31 13.37 10.12
N VAL A 103 1.37 12.59 9.55
CA VAL A 103 0.99 11.27 10.06
C VAL A 103 0.95 10.27 8.92
N ASP A 104 1.38 9.03 9.19
CA ASP A 104 1.31 7.91 8.27
C ASP A 104 0.60 6.73 8.92
N SER A 105 -0.21 6.00 8.17
CA SER A 105 -1.03 4.88 8.64
C SER A 105 -0.56 3.50 8.16
N GLY A 106 0.71 3.35 7.73
CA GLY A 106 1.32 2.06 7.43
C GLY A 106 1.22 1.60 5.97
N ASP A 107 1.70 0.40 5.71
CA ASP A 107 1.94 -0.22 4.41
C ASP A 107 2.94 0.58 3.57
N LEU A 108 4.22 0.48 3.95
CA LEU A 108 5.31 1.27 3.37
C LEU A 108 5.98 0.60 2.17
N HIS A 109 5.82 -0.73 2.00
CA HIS A 109 6.48 -1.55 0.99
C HIS A 109 5.51 -2.52 0.30
N ASP A 110 6.00 -3.44 -0.55
CA ASP A 110 5.23 -4.33 -1.44
C ASP A 110 4.42 -3.57 -2.51
N GLY A 111 5.10 -3.02 -3.53
CA GLY A 111 4.38 -2.37 -4.62
C GLY A 111 5.21 -1.65 -5.67
N THR A 112 6.49 -1.37 -5.44
CA THR A 112 7.40 -0.89 -6.50
C THR A 112 8.80 -1.45 -6.33
N GLY A 113 9.58 -1.42 -7.42
CA GLY A 113 10.96 -1.86 -7.34
C GLY A 113 11.84 -1.10 -6.34
N LEU A 114 11.44 0.06 -5.83
CA LEU A 114 12.17 0.75 -4.77
C LEU A 114 12.12 0.01 -3.42
N SER A 115 11.03 -0.69 -3.15
CA SER A 115 10.94 -1.61 -2.02
C SER A 115 11.37 -3.02 -2.41
N ASP A 116 10.80 -3.56 -3.50
CA ASP A 116 10.82 -4.98 -3.85
C ASP A 116 12.02 -5.38 -4.73
N GLY A 117 12.77 -4.41 -5.26
CA GLY A 117 13.93 -4.65 -6.14
C GLY A 117 15.24 -4.94 -5.41
N TYR A 118 15.18 -5.17 -4.11
CA TYR A 118 16.37 -5.39 -3.26
C TYR A 118 17.20 -6.61 -3.68
N PRO A 119 18.53 -6.59 -3.43
CA PRO A 119 19.38 -7.70 -3.80
C PRO A 119 19.16 -8.92 -2.87
N PRO A 120 19.45 -10.15 -3.34
CA PRO A 120 19.32 -11.37 -2.54
C PRO A 120 20.04 -11.26 -1.19
N GLY A 121 19.33 -11.63 -0.12
CA GLY A 121 19.82 -11.57 1.26
C GLY A 121 19.61 -10.23 1.96
N SER A 122 19.00 -9.24 1.30
CA SER A 122 18.48 -8.04 1.92
C SER A 122 17.02 -8.23 2.34
N VAL A 123 16.39 -7.17 2.84
CA VAL A 123 15.01 -7.16 3.32
C VAL A 123 14.22 -6.15 2.52
N ASP A 124 12.99 -6.50 2.18
CA ASP A 124 12.06 -5.62 1.49
C ASP A 124 11.86 -4.31 2.26
N GLY A 125 11.76 -3.21 1.54
CA GLY A 125 11.58 -1.89 2.11
C GLY A 125 12.77 -1.33 2.89
N HIS A 126 13.82 -2.12 3.20
CA HIS A 126 14.94 -1.69 4.06
C HIS A 126 15.60 -0.39 3.60
N GLU A 127 15.87 -0.26 2.30
CA GLU A 127 16.53 0.93 1.76
C GLU A 127 15.53 2.08 1.54
N SER A 128 14.31 1.79 1.07
CA SER A 128 13.30 2.81 0.78
C SER A 128 12.76 3.49 2.05
N THR A 129 12.57 2.76 3.15
CA THR A 129 12.09 3.31 4.42
C THR A 129 13.08 4.28 5.07
N LYS A 130 14.36 4.23 4.71
CA LYS A 130 15.36 5.23 5.16
C LYS A 130 14.99 6.64 4.71
N PHE A 131 14.44 6.79 3.49
CA PHE A 131 14.01 8.08 2.97
C PHE A 131 12.71 8.56 3.65
N LEU A 132 11.77 7.67 3.96
CA LEU A 132 10.59 8.01 4.75
C LEU A 132 10.97 8.51 6.14
N ALA A 133 11.92 7.84 6.79
CA ALA A 133 12.44 8.24 8.10
C ALA A 133 13.15 9.61 8.09
N GLU A 134 13.48 10.15 6.93
CA GLU A 134 14.02 11.51 6.81
C GLU A 134 12.95 12.60 6.90
N LEU A 135 11.67 12.29 6.66
CA LEU A 135 10.58 13.25 6.79
C LEU A 135 10.21 13.46 8.28
N PRO A 136 9.71 14.64 8.63
CA PRO A 136 9.37 14.95 10.02
C PRO A 136 8.00 14.39 10.41
N TYR A 137 7.82 13.06 10.27
CA TYR A 137 6.62 12.40 10.74
C TYR A 137 6.45 12.57 12.24
N ASP A 138 5.28 13.01 12.64
CA ASP A 138 4.92 13.18 14.04
C ASP A 138 4.42 11.87 14.65
N VAL A 139 3.76 11.03 13.86
CA VAL A 139 3.31 9.67 14.18
C VAL A 139 3.32 8.82 12.92
N MET A 140 3.74 7.57 13.03
CA MET A 140 3.54 6.52 12.02
C MET A 140 2.95 5.29 12.69
N ALA A 141 2.09 4.55 11.99
CA ALA A 141 1.55 3.27 12.44
C ALA A 141 2.06 2.13 11.56
N ILE A 142 2.01 0.90 12.08
CA ILE A 142 2.34 -0.31 11.34
C ILE A 142 1.15 -0.74 10.47
N GLY A 143 1.41 -1.25 9.25
CA GLY A 143 0.43 -1.88 8.38
C GLY A 143 0.60 -3.40 8.30
N ASN A 144 -0.21 -4.07 7.47
CA ASN A 144 -0.16 -5.53 7.34
C ASN A 144 0.98 -6.01 6.42
N HIS A 145 1.43 -5.19 5.48
CA HIS A 145 2.57 -5.53 4.64
C HIS A 145 3.86 -5.62 5.46
N GLU A 146 4.01 -4.85 6.53
CA GLU A 146 5.11 -5.00 7.47
C GLU A 146 5.10 -6.32 8.27
N LEU A 147 4.04 -7.15 8.14
CA LEU A 147 3.82 -8.36 8.94
C LEU A 147 3.80 -9.68 8.15
N TYR A 148 3.74 -9.64 6.82
CA TYR A 148 3.71 -10.87 5.99
C TYR A 148 4.99 -11.69 6.09
N VAL A 149 6.13 -11.03 6.34
CA VAL A 149 7.44 -11.67 6.48
C VAL A 149 8.10 -11.19 7.76
N TYR A 150 8.50 -12.13 8.64
CA TYR A 150 9.13 -11.80 9.93
C TYR A 150 10.36 -10.89 9.79
N ALA A 151 11.17 -11.08 8.74
CA ALA A 151 12.34 -10.25 8.50
C ALA A 151 11.99 -8.77 8.31
N ASN A 152 10.86 -8.48 7.65
CA ASN A 152 10.38 -7.11 7.44
C ASN A 152 9.92 -6.50 8.77
N THR A 153 9.14 -7.26 9.57
CA THR A 153 8.74 -6.81 10.92
C THR A 153 9.95 -6.53 11.81
N LEU A 154 10.95 -7.39 11.74
CA LEU A 154 12.20 -7.23 12.51
C LEU A 154 12.96 -5.98 12.05
N ASP A 155 13.02 -5.70 10.78
CA ASP A 155 13.64 -4.50 10.22
C ASP A 155 12.92 -3.22 10.67
N MET A 156 11.58 -3.23 10.64
CA MET A 156 10.79 -2.11 11.19
C MET A 156 11.09 -1.89 12.67
N HIS A 157 11.13 -2.95 13.47
CA HIS A 157 11.44 -2.87 14.90
C HIS A 157 12.84 -2.31 15.18
N GLN A 158 13.84 -2.78 14.42
CA GLN A 158 15.25 -2.45 14.67
C GLN A 158 15.71 -1.15 14.02
N ASN A 159 15.17 -0.79 12.86
CA ASN A 159 15.72 0.26 12.01
C ASN A 159 14.80 1.47 11.82
N LEU A 160 13.47 1.31 11.77
CA LEU A 160 12.53 2.43 11.60
C LEU A 160 11.99 2.93 12.95
N ALA A 161 11.44 2.07 13.78
CA ALA A 161 10.80 2.44 15.03
C ALA A 161 11.68 3.29 15.96
N PRO A 162 13.00 2.99 16.13
CA PRO A 162 13.88 3.80 16.97
C PRO A 162 14.06 5.24 16.45
N LYS A 163 14.00 5.48 15.13
CA LYS A 163 14.15 6.81 14.54
C LYS A 163 12.97 7.74 14.85
N LEU A 164 11.80 7.17 15.14
CA LEU A 164 10.60 7.93 15.48
C LEU A 164 10.44 8.23 16.98
N ASN A 165 11.44 7.86 17.80
CA ASN A 165 11.48 8.22 19.22
C ASN A 165 10.18 7.88 19.99
N GLY A 166 9.68 6.65 19.84
CA GLY A 166 8.47 6.15 20.48
C GLY A 166 7.16 6.59 19.80
N ARG A 167 7.22 7.10 18.56
CA ARG A 167 6.04 7.53 17.78
C ARG A 167 5.84 6.70 16.50
N TYR A 168 6.54 5.58 16.36
CA TYR A 168 6.13 4.47 15.52
C TYR A 168 5.23 3.57 16.36
N LEU A 169 3.96 3.48 16.02
CA LEU A 169 2.93 2.90 16.88
C LEU A 169 2.45 1.55 16.35
N SER A 170 2.37 0.58 17.25
CA SER A 170 1.87 -0.77 17.02
C SER A 170 1.06 -1.24 18.23
N SER A 171 -0.11 -0.61 18.44
CA SER A 171 -0.90 -0.77 19.68
C SER A 171 -1.30 -2.21 19.95
N ASN A 172 -1.67 -2.96 18.90
CA ASN A 172 -2.12 -4.34 18.98
C ASN A 172 -1.21 -5.32 18.24
N VAL A 173 0.06 -4.94 18.00
CA VAL A 173 1.02 -5.80 17.26
C VAL A 173 2.29 -6.00 18.06
N ASN A 174 2.65 -7.26 18.26
CA ASN A 174 3.89 -7.67 18.93
C ASN A 174 4.80 -8.46 17.99
N ILE A 175 6.10 -8.44 18.32
CA ILE A 175 7.13 -9.28 17.73
C ILE A 175 7.77 -10.14 18.83
N THR A 176 8.01 -11.41 18.54
CA THR A 176 8.72 -12.32 19.43
C THR A 176 10.21 -12.32 19.11
N LEU A 177 11.03 -11.90 20.04
CA LEU A 177 12.48 -11.85 19.92
C LEU A 177 13.13 -12.90 20.82
N ALA A 178 14.23 -13.52 20.36
CA ALA A 178 15.07 -14.35 21.20
C ALA A 178 16.12 -13.48 21.93
N ASP A 179 16.23 -13.61 23.24
CA ASP A 179 17.28 -12.98 24.03
C ASP A 179 18.63 -13.73 23.87
N GLN A 180 19.71 -13.24 24.47
CA GLN A 180 21.04 -13.83 24.44
C GLN A 180 21.12 -15.27 25.02
N ASN A 181 20.09 -15.74 25.71
CA ASN A 181 19.96 -17.05 26.29
C ASN A 181 18.96 -17.94 25.52
N ASN A 182 18.56 -17.55 24.32
CA ASN A 182 17.49 -18.18 23.52
C ASN A 182 16.12 -18.23 24.23
N LYS A 183 15.88 -17.36 25.20
CA LYS A 183 14.57 -17.17 25.79
C LYS A 183 13.79 -16.17 24.93
N THR A 184 12.59 -16.55 24.51
CA THR A 184 11.72 -15.68 23.74
C THR A 184 11.03 -14.64 24.62
N VAL A 185 10.94 -13.41 24.09
CA VAL A 185 10.20 -12.28 24.69
C VAL A 185 9.29 -11.70 23.63
N ASP A 186 8.03 -11.54 24.00
CA ASP A 186 7.02 -10.91 23.16
C ASP A 186 6.86 -9.44 23.54
N ILE A 187 7.13 -8.54 22.59
CA ILE A 187 7.13 -7.08 22.83
C ILE A 187 6.47 -6.35 21.65
N PRO A 188 5.94 -5.14 21.84
CA PRO A 188 5.43 -4.34 20.73
C PRO A 188 6.51 -4.10 19.66
N VAL A 189 6.11 -4.12 18.37
CA VAL A 189 7.02 -3.80 17.26
C VAL A 189 7.55 -2.38 17.38
N GLY A 190 6.68 -1.42 17.67
CA GLY A 190 7.01 -0.04 18.01
C GLY A 190 6.61 0.29 19.45
N SER A 191 5.77 1.31 19.62
CA SER A 191 5.17 1.66 20.92
C SER A 191 3.68 1.39 20.90
N GLN A 192 3.11 0.94 22.02
CA GLN A 192 1.66 0.74 22.13
C GLN A 192 0.87 2.05 22.04
N PHE A 193 1.43 3.12 22.60
CA PHE A 193 0.87 4.47 22.51
C PHE A 193 1.96 5.52 22.70
N ALA A 194 1.65 6.77 22.33
CA ALA A 194 2.52 7.91 22.61
C ALA A 194 1.74 9.05 23.26
N LYS A 195 2.34 9.70 24.26
CA LYS A 195 1.85 10.97 24.84
C LYS A 195 2.88 12.05 24.54
N PHE A 196 2.48 13.10 23.82
CA PHE A 196 3.37 14.20 23.46
C PHE A 196 2.64 15.54 23.43
N LYS A 197 3.39 16.61 23.21
CA LYS A 197 2.83 17.95 23.02
C LYS A 197 3.12 18.43 21.60
N THR A 198 2.12 19.06 20.97
CA THR A 198 2.30 19.78 19.73
C THR A 198 3.19 21.01 19.92
N ARG A 199 3.54 21.70 18.81
CA ARG A 199 4.28 22.96 18.85
C ARG A 199 3.59 24.02 19.75
N LYS A 200 2.26 24.08 19.71
CA LYS A 200 1.45 25.01 20.54
C LYS A 200 1.28 24.53 21.99
N GLY A 201 1.88 23.39 22.36
CA GLY A 201 1.82 22.83 23.70
C GLY A 201 0.56 21.99 23.99
N ARG A 202 -0.29 21.73 22.98
CA ARG A 202 -1.47 20.86 23.13
C ARG A 202 -1.05 19.43 23.42
N LYS A 203 -1.66 18.81 24.40
CA LYS A 203 -1.40 17.42 24.80
C LYS A 203 -2.11 16.49 23.83
N VAL A 204 -1.39 15.51 23.32
CA VAL A 204 -1.90 14.46 22.42
C VAL A 204 -1.68 13.12 23.07
N THR A 205 -2.69 12.26 23.03
CA THR A 205 -2.54 10.82 23.24
C THR A 205 -2.78 10.15 21.88
N ALA A 206 -1.77 9.44 21.37
CA ALA A 206 -1.81 8.76 20.08
C ALA A 206 -1.78 7.25 20.25
N LEU A 207 -2.57 6.53 19.44
CA LEU A 207 -2.63 5.07 19.29
C LEU A 207 -2.39 4.69 17.82
N GLY A 208 -1.78 3.52 17.59
CA GLY A 208 -1.54 2.94 16.25
C GLY A 208 -2.15 1.55 16.15
N VAL A 209 -3.33 1.44 15.54
CA VAL A 209 -4.14 0.21 15.56
C VAL A 209 -4.24 -0.38 14.17
N ILE A 210 -3.96 -1.68 14.04
CA ILE A 210 -4.24 -2.44 12.82
C ILE A 210 -5.55 -3.23 12.99
N PHE A 211 -6.26 -3.48 11.89
CA PHE A 211 -7.44 -4.34 11.86
C PHE A 211 -7.13 -5.75 12.39
N ASP A 212 -8.16 -6.59 12.57
CA ASP A 212 -7.99 -7.96 13.09
C ASP A 212 -7.29 -8.89 12.07
N PHE A 213 -6.05 -8.51 11.70
CA PHE A 213 -5.22 -9.19 10.71
C PHE A 213 -4.79 -10.58 11.17
N THR A 214 -4.84 -11.57 10.28
CA THR A 214 -4.49 -12.98 10.55
C THR A 214 -3.47 -13.57 9.58
N GLY A 215 -2.99 -12.77 8.60
CA GLY A 215 -1.98 -13.19 7.63
C GLY A 215 -0.54 -12.93 8.06
N ASN A 216 -0.32 -12.59 9.33
CA ASN A 216 1.00 -12.28 9.87
C ASN A 216 1.88 -13.54 9.99
N ASP A 217 3.18 -13.37 9.73
CA ASP A 217 4.19 -14.44 9.82
C ASP A 217 4.41 -14.92 11.26
N HIS A 218 5.03 -16.09 11.39
CA HIS A 218 5.43 -16.66 12.68
C HIS A 218 6.30 -15.67 13.48
N ASN A 219 6.29 -15.79 14.80
CA ASN A 219 6.96 -14.85 15.72
C ASN A 219 6.46 -13.41 15.65
N THR A 220 5.28 -13.19 15.06
CA THR A 220 4.51 -11.95 15.22
C THR A 220 3.12 -12.29 15.72
N THR A 221 2.46 -11.36 16.40
CA THR A 221 1.09 -11.52 16.88
C THR A 221 0.29 -10.25 16.69
N VAL A 222 -0.94 -10.40 16.20
CA VAL A 222 -1.91 -9.32 16.11
C VAL A 222 -3.04 -9.61 17.09
N GLN A 223 -3.20 -8.75 18.09
CA GLN A 223 -4.28 -8.84 19.07
C GLN A 223 -5.54 -8.26 18.46
N LYS A 224 -6.69 -8.93 18.64
CA LYS A 224 -7.98 -8.39 18.23
C LYS A 224 -8.26 -7.04 18.89
N VAL A 225 -8.82 -6.12 18.12
CA VAL A 225 -9.16 -4.77 18.62
C VAL A 225 -10.10 -4.81 19.82
N GLU A 226 -11.06 -5.76 19.82
CA GLU A 226 -11.98 -5.95 20.94
C GLU A 226 -11.27 -6.31 22.26
N ASP A 227 -10.17 -7.06 22.20
CA ASP A 227 -9.40 -7.46 23.38
C ASP A 227 -8.39 -6.38 23.76
N MET A 228 -7.77 -5.72 22.78
CA MET A 228 -6.85 -4.61 22.99
C MET A 228 -7.47 -3.50 23.86
N VAL A 229 -8.72 -3.11 23.61
CA VAL A 229 -9.37 -2.03 24.37
C VAL A 229 -9.66 -2.38 25.83
N LYS A 230 -9.50 -3.65 26.23
CA LYS A 230 -9.64 -4.14 27.62
C LYS A 230 -8.31 -4.20 28.36
N GLU A 231 -7.18 -4.05 27.65
CA GLU A 231 -5.84 -4.15 28.22
C GLU A 231 -5.55 -3.05 29.24
N SER A 232 -4.77 -3.40 30.26
CA SER A 232 -4.39 -2.46 31.31
C SER A 232 -3.60 -1.26 30.79
N TRP A 233 -2.74 -1.47 29.79
CA TRP A 233 -1.97 -0.39 29.15
C TRP A 233 -2.87 0.56 28.37
N PHE A 234 -3.93 0.05 27.70
CA PHE A 234 -4.89 0.88 26.98
C PHE A 234 -5.66 1.79 27.94
N LEU A 235 -6.17 1.21 29.04
CA LEU A 235 -6.87 1.96 30.07
C LEU A 235 -5.98 3.03 30.70
N GLU A 236 -4.70 2.76 30.93
CA GLU A 236 -3.73 3.75 31.43
C GLU A 236 -3.40 4.81 30.37
N ALA A 237 -3.32 4.42 29.08
CA ALA A 237 -3.08 5.36 27.98
C ALA A 237 -4.17 6.43 27.89
N ILE A 238 -5.45 6.02 28.02
CA ILE A 238 -6.60 6.92 27.89
C ILE A 238 -7.04 7.56 29.22
N LYS A 239 -6.41 7.26 30.37
CA LYS A 239 -6.81 7.73 31.69
C LYS A 239 -6.82 9.25 31.81
N ASP A 240 -5.72 9.89 31.37
CA ASP A 240 -5.57 11.35 31.45
C ASP A 240 -6.20 12.00 30.22
N GLU A 241 -7.00 13.03 30.39
CA GLU A 241 -7.63 13.76 29.28
C GLU A 241 -6.57 14.58 28.51
N PRO A 242 -6.33 14.30 27.24
CA PRO A 242 -5.52 15.14 26.35
C PRO A 242 -6.36 16.29 25.78
N ASP A 243 -5.73 17.20 25.04
CA ASP A 243 -6.45 18.20 24.25
C ASP A 243 -7.17 17.56 23.06
N PHE A 244 -6.60 16.47 22.50
CA PHE A 244 -7.24 15.59 21.53
C PHE A 244 -6.57 14.21 21.48
N PHE A 245 -7.32 13.18 21.04
CA PHE A 245 -6.80 11.87 20.67
C PHE A 245 -6.47 11.83 19.19
N LEU A 246 -5.32 11.24 18.86
CA LEU A 246 -4.87 10.96 17.50
C LEU A 246 -4.79 9.45 17.31
N LEU A 247 -5.71 8.88 16.55
CA LEU A 247 -5.75 7.46 16.24
C LEU A 247 -5.23 7.29 14.82
N ALA A 248 -3.95 6.98 14.67
CA ALA A 248 -3.37 6.58 13.40
C ALA A 248 -3.38 5.06 13.33
N GLY A 249 -3.75 4.47 12.19
CA GLY A 249 -3.74 3.02 12.14
C GLY A 249 -4.15 2.46 10.80
N HIS A 250 -3.72 1.22 10.57
CA HIS A 250 -3.96 0.53 9.32
C HIS A 250 -5.27 -0.25 9.41
N MET A 251 -6.36 0.47 9.27
CA MET A 251 -7.73 -0.04 9.38
C MET A 251 -8.68 0.92 8.65
N PRO A 252 -9.61 0.42 7.82
CA PRO A 252 -10.58 1.24 7.10
C PRO A 252 -11.37 2.15 8.03
N VAL A 253 -11.60 3.39 7.64
CA VAL A 253 -12.37 4.33 8.45
C VAL A 253 -13.86 4.01 8.50
N SER A 254 -14.34 3.21 7.55
CA SER A 254 -15.72 2.72 7.45
C SER A 254 -15.77 1.21 7.60
N ARG A 255 -16.81 0.67 8.25
CA ARG A 255 -17.12 -0.77 8.33
C ARG A 255 -16.05 -1.66 8.97
N ASP A 256 -15.27 -1.13 9.91
CA ASP A 256 -14.29 -1.87 10.69
C ASP A 256 -14.34 -1.47 12.18
N ASN A 257 -13.34 -1.84 12.96
CA ASN A 257 -13.32 -1.85 14.41
C ASN A 257 -13.00 -0.49 15.08
N TRP A 258 -12.86 0.62 14.31
CA TRP A 258 -12.71 1.96 14.91
C TRP A 258 -13.79 2.30 15.93
N PRO A 259 -15.09 1.91 15.77
CA PRO A 259 -16.11 2.15 16.79
C PRO A 259 -15.80 1.52 18.15
N LEU A 260 -15.05 0.40 18.23
CA LEU A 260 -14.63 -0.21 19.50
C LEU A 260 -13.66 0.72 20.26
N VAL A 261 -12.62 1.19 19.57
CA VAL A 261 -11.63 2.12 20.15
C VAL A 261 -12.29 3.45 20.49
N PHE A 262 -13.09 4.00 19.60
CA PHE A 262 -13.81 5.24 19.78
C PHE A 262 -14.74 5.19 21.00
N ASN A 263 -15.57 4.16 21.14
CA ASN A 263 -16.50 4.01 22.23
C ASN A 263 -15.78 3.82 23.59
N ALA A 264 -14.67 3.08 23.61
CA ALA A 264 -13.86 2.92 24.81
C ALA A 264 -13.30 4.27 25.28
N ILE A 265 -12.80 5.10 24.37
CA ILE A 265 -12.35 6.48 24.70
C ILE A 265 -13.53 7.36 25.11
N ARG A 266 -14.67 7.30 24.42
CA ARG A 266 -15.87 8.11 24.71
C ARG A 266 -16.49 7.77 26.07
N ALA A 267 -16.37 6.53 26.53
CA ALA A 267 -16.83 6.12 27.87
C ALA A 267 -16.07 6.85 29.00
N VAL A 268 -14.82 7.25 28.76
CA VAL A 268 -13.98 7.99 29.73
C VAL A 268 -14.01 9.49 29.45
N HIS A 269 -13.93 9.89 28.18
CA HIS A 269 -13.81 11.28 27.73
C HIS A 269 -14.91 11.63 26.72
N ALA A 270 -16.09 11.97 27.26
CA ALA A 270 -17.31 12.16 26.46
C ALA A 270 -17.22 13.26 25.37
N ALA A 271 -16.33 14.23 25.53
CA ALA A 271 -16.29 15.42 24.66
C ALA A 271 -14.89 15.75 24.08
N THR A 272 -13.85 15.00 24.42
CA THR A 272 -12.51 15.25 23.89
C THR A 272 -12.46 14.95 22.39
N PRO A 273 -11.89 15.81 21.54
CA PRO A 273 -11.79 15.56 20.11
C PRO A 273 -11.04 14.27 19.81
N ILE A 274 -11.52 13.52 18.80
CA ILE A 274 -10.88 12.29 18.31
C ILE A 274 -10.67 12.42 16.80
N LEU A 275 -9.40 12.40 16.39
CA LEU A 275 -8.98 12.45 14.98
C LEU A 275 -8.48 11.06 14.60
N ILE A 276 -9.07 10.44 13.57
CA ILE A 276 -8.78 9.07 13.15
C ILE A 276 -8.20 9.13 11.74
N LEU A 277 -7.08 8.47 11.52
CA LEU A 277 -6.41 8.36 10.24
C LEU A 277 -6.25 6.89 9.92
N GLY A 278 -6.98 6.41 8.91
CA GLY A 278 -7.06 5.02 8.49
C GLY A 278 -6.32 4.72 7.21
N GLY A 279 -6.33 3.46 6.80
CA GLY A 279 -5.70 2.95 5.59
C GLY A 279 -6.25 1.59 5.22
N HIS A 280 -5.48 0.82 4.44
CA HIS A 280 -5.75 -0.57 4.05
C HIS A 280 -6.68 -0.73 2.84
N THR A 281 -7.82 -0.07 2.75
CA THR A 281 -8.76 -0.26 1.63
C THR A 281 -8.36 0.47 0.35
N HIS A 282 -7.27 1.24 0.38
CA HIS A 282 -6.74 1.92 -0.81
C HIS A 282 -7.67 2.98 -1.40
N ILE A 283 -8.62 3.52 -0.62
CA ILE A 283 -9.62 4.48 -1.06
C ILE A 283 -9.44 5.84 -0.38
N ARG A 284 -10.06 6.86 -0.96
CA ARG A 284 -10.30 8.15 -0.29
C ARG A 284 -11.63 8.03 0.45
N ASP A 285 -11.62 8.01 1.78
CA ASP A 285 -12.86 7.95 2.57
C ASP A 285 -12.83 8.90 3.77
N CYS A 286 -14.00 9.28 4.23
CA CYS A 286 -14.18 10.15 5.38
C CYS A 286 -15.49 9.82 6.11
N LEU A 287 -15.38 9.71 7.44
CA LEU A 287 -16.52 9.44 8.31
C LEU A 287 -16.45 10.32 9.58
N GLN A 288 -17.59 10.77 10.07
CA GLN A 288 -17.73 11.38 11.40
C GLN A 288 -18.55 10.46 12.29
N LEU A 289 -17.93 9.91 13.34
CA LEU A 289 -18.62 9.04 14.30
C LEU A 289 -19.50 9.85 15.24
N ASP A 290 -19.11 11.09 15.54
CA ASP A 290 -19.91 12.08 16.26
C ASP A 290 -19.53 13.50 15.84
N GLY A 291 -20.16 14.51 16.46
CA GLY A 291 -19.89 15.92 16.17
C GLY A 291 -18.52 16.43 16.67
N ARG A 292 -17.70 15.59 17.31
CA ARG A 292 -16.38 15.93 17.84
C ARG A 292 -15.30 14.96 17.39
N SER A 293 -15.55 14.26 16.30
CA SER A 293 -14.60 13.34 15.67
C SER A 293 -14.64 13.46 14.17
N MET A 294 -13.54 13.13 13.53
CA MET A 294 -13.43 12.95 12.08
C MET A 294 -12.42 11.85 11.79
N SER A 295 -12.78 11.00 10.84
CA SER A 295 -11.92 9.95 10.30
C SER A 295 -11.59 10.26 8.84
N LEU A 296 -10.36 10.00 8.41
CA LEU A 296 -9.88 10.22 7.04
C LEU A 296 -9.03 9.03 6.60
N GLU A 297 -9.24 8.56 5.39
CA GLU A 297 -8.42 7.60 4.66
C GLU A 297 -7.93 8.22 3.36
N SER A 298 -6.65 8.06 3.01
CA SER A 298 -5.99 8.89 1.99
C SER A 298 -5.50 8.10 0.78
N GLY A 299 -6.28 7.10 0.35
CA GLY A 299 -5.98 6.34 -0.87
C GLY A 299 -4.78 5.41 -0.72
N ARG A 300 -3.96 5.29 -1.77
CA ARG A 300 -2.78 4.42 -1.83
C ARG A 300 -1.70 5.00 -2.73
N TYR A 301 -0.54 4.35 -2.82
CA TYR A 301 0.50 4.50 -3.86
C TYR A 301 0.94 5.94 -4.10
N MET A 302 0.88 6.78 -3.08
CA MET A 302 1.08 8.22 -3.25
C MET A 302 0.19 8.84 -4.33
N GLU A 303 -1.02 8.30 -4.57
CA GLU A 303 -2.07 8.90 -5.42
C GLU A 303 -2.83 10.00 -4.67
N THR A 304 -2.63 10.11 -3.37
CA THR A 304 -3.32 11.07 -2.50
C THR A 304 -2.44 11.51 -1.34
N VAL A 305 -2.47 12.80 -1.05
CA VAL A 305 -2.06 13.35 0.24
C VAL A 305 -3.31 13.90 0.94
N GLY A 306 -3.66 13.33 2.09
CA GLY A 306 -4.80 13.75 2.88
C GLY A 306 -4.52 15.05 3.65
N TRP A 307 -5.51 15.89 3.73
CA TRP A 307 -5.55 17.06 4.60
C TRP A 307 -6.77 16.99 5.50
N MET A 308 -6.56 17.11 6.80
CA MET A 308 -7.62 17.27 7.80
C MET A 308 -7.34 18.49 8.67
N SER A 309 -8.37 19.27 9.00
CA SER A 309 -8.25 20.37 9.95
C SER A 309 -9.47 20.52 10.83
N THR A 310 -9.27 21.07 12.03
CA THR A 310 -10.35 21.41 12.96
C THR A 310 -9.95 22.60 13.83
N SER A 311 -10.96 23.43 14.19
CA SER A 311 -10.81 24.52 15.14
C SER A 311 -11.32 24.07 16.51
N LEU A 312 -10.44 24.06 17.50
CA LEU A 312 -10.76 23.67 18.90
C LEU A 312 -11.30 24.85 19.70
N ASP A 313 -10.78 26.05 19.44
CA ASP A 313 -11.02 27.24 20.25
C ASP A 313 -12.37 27.89 19.93
N ASP A 314 -12.93 27.67 18.73
CA ASP A 314 -14.27 28.13 18.33
C ASP A 314 -15.42 27.40 19.05
N ALA A 315 -15.14 26.32 19.74
CA ALA A 315 -16.10 25.53 20.50
C ALA A 315 -15.78 25.51 21.99
N PRO A 316 -15.84 26.67 22.70
CA PRO A 316 -15.46 26.78 24.12
C PRO A 316 -16.35 25.94 25.05
N SER A 317 -17.51 25.51 24.58
CA SER A 317 -18.38 24.57 25.28
C SER A 317 -18.18 23.15 24.75
N LYS A 318 -17.83 22.21 25.63
CA LYS A 318 -17.73 20.77 25.33
C LYS A 318 -19.01 20.15 24.70
N SER A 319 -20.13 20.89 24.75
CA SER A 319 -21.42 20.49 24.19
C SER A 319 -21.60 20.86 22.72
N LYS A 320 -20.70 21.67 22.12
CA LYS A 320 -20.80 22.08 20.71
C LYS A 320 -20.03 21.12 19.80
N ASN A 321 -20.59 20.87 18.62
CA ASN A 321 -19.88 20.18 17.55
C ASN A 321 -18.68 21.03 17.10
N LEU A 322 -17.61 20.34 16.68
CA LEU A 322 -16.46 20.97 16.04
C LEU A 322 -16.73 21.14 14.55
N THR A 323 -16.06 22.13 13.97
CA THR A 323 -15.99 22.27 12.51
C THR A 323 -14.76 21.56 12.00
N PHE A 324 -14.97 20.66 11.04
CA PHE A 324 -13.90 19.91 10.39
C PHE A 324 -13.85 20.28 8.90
N SER A 325 -12.66 20.24 8.35
CA SER A 325 -12.43 20.33 6.90
C SER A 325 -11.50 19.20 6.47
N ARG A 326 -11.73 18.67 5.27
CA ARG A 326 -10.86 17.70 4.62
C ARG A 326 -10.57 18.08 3.18
N ARG A 327 -9.44 17.57 2.66
CA ARG A 327 -9.05 17.67 1.27
C ARG A 327 -8.21 16.46 0.87
N TYR A 328 -8.46 15.92 -0.32
CA TYR A 328 -7.61 14.91 -0.96
C TYR A 328 -6.80 15.60 -2.04
N LEU A 329 -5.51 15.75 -1.82
CA LEU A 329 -4.58 16.45 -2.70
C LEU A 329 -3.96 15.46 -3.67
N ASP A 330 -3.90 15.81 -4.95
CA ASP A 330 -3.12 15.08 -5.93
C ASP A 330 -1.63 15.37 -5.70
N PRO A 331 -0.78 14.35 -5.48
CA PRO A 331 0.63 14.54 -5.17
C PRO A 331 1.43 14.85 -6.45
N ASN A 332 1.47 16.12 -6.81
CA ASN A 332 2.27 16.64 -7.90
C ASN A 332 2.74 18.09 -7.62
N ARG A 333 3.74 18.54 -8.37
CA ARG A 333 4.32 19.86 -8.15
C ARG A 333 3.33 21.00 -8.35
N VAL A 334 2.40 20.89 -9.31
CA VAL A 334 1.41 21.94 -9.56
C VAL A 334 0.52 22.13 -8.34
N THR A 335 0.06 21.03 -7.73
CA THR A 335 -0.70 21.06 -6.48
C THR A 335 0.13 21.63 -5.33
N TYR A 336 1.34 21.13 -5.13
CA TYR A 336 2.19 21.53 -4.02
C TYR A 336 2.59 23.00 -4.11
N GLU A 337 3.00 23.47 -5.28
CA GLU A 337 3.37 24.87 -5.51
C GLU A 337 2.16 25.81 -5.35
N ALA A 338 0.98 25.43 -5.83
CA ALA A 338 -0.24 26.21 -5.65
C ALA A 338 -0.60 26.43 -4.16
N ARG A 339 -0.26 25.46 -3.28
CA ARG A 339 -0.49 25.57 -1.84
C ARG A 339 0.55 26.43 -1.13
N TYR A 340 1.77 26.48 -1.66
CA TYR A 340 2.88 27.25 -1.11
C TYR A 340 2.92 28.70 -1.59
N HIS A 341 2.59 28.97 -2.85
CA HIS A 341 2.66 30.32 -3.43
C HIS A 341 1.59 31.25 -2.84
N THR A 342 1.93 31.86 -1.69
CA THR A 342 1.41 33.19 -1.43
C THR A 342 2.18 34.17 -2.33
N ARG A 343 1.51 35.17 -2.90
CA ARG A 343 2.02 36.15 -3.91
C ARG A 343 3.35 36.86 -3.54
N GLU A 344 4.01 36.49 -2.46
CA GLU A 344 5.15 37.19 -1.86
C GLU A 344 6.44 36.36 -1.78
N SER A 345 6.43 35.03 -2.07
CA SER A 345 7.64 34.23 -1.91
C SER A 345 8.47 34.19 -3.20
N GLN A 346 9.65 34.84 -3.17
CA GLN A 346 10.71 34.67 -4.18
C GLN A 346 11.58 33.41 -3.93
N VAL A 347 11.14 32.52 -3.03
CA VAL A 347 11.91 31.34 -2.61
C VAL A 347 11.56 30.16 -3.51
N SER A 348 12.58 29.42 -3.95
CA SER A 348 12.40 28.17 -4.70
C SER A 348 11.55 27.18 -3.90
N PHE A 349 10.64 26.47 -4.58
CA PHE A 349 9.88 25.39 -3.98
C PHE A 349 10.80 24.28 -3.44
N ASP A 350 11.84 23.92 -4.20
CA ASP A 350 12.74 22.83 -3.85
C ASP A 350 13.60 23.18 -2.63
N THR A 351 13.39 22.46 -1.53
CA THR A 351 14.28 22.51 -0.37
C THR A 351 15.56 21.70 -0.61
N LYS A 352 16.64 22.00 0.14
CA LYS A 352 17.87 21.19 0.09
C LYS A 352 17.60 19.73 0.45
N LYS A 353 16.74 19.49 1.45
CA LYS A 353 16.34 18.18 1.89
C LYS A 353 15.57 17.43 0.79
N GLY A 354 14.56 18.06 0.21
CA GLY A 354 13.80 17.46 -0.88
C GLY A 354 14.68 17.05 -2.05
N LYS A 355 15.60 17.93 -2.49
CA LYS A 355 16.58 17.59 -3.55
C LYS A 355 17.46 16.40 -3.18
N SER A 356 17.90 16.30 -1.92
CA SER A 356 18.71 15.17 -1.44
C SER A 356 17.94 13.86 -1.49
N ILE A 357 16.67 13.88 -1.07
CA ILE A 357 15.78 12.70 -1.11
C ILE A 357 15.56 12.25 -2.56
N THR A 358 15.17 13.17 -3.46
CA THR A 358 15.01 12.85 -4.90
C THR A 358 16.27 12.23 -5.48
N ALA A 359 17.46 12.82 -5.20
CA ALA A 359 18.72 12.29 -5.69
C ALA A 359 19.04 10.90 -5.13
N GLY A 360 18.77 10.66 -3.84
CA GLY A 360 18.97 9.37 -3.20
C GLY A 360 18.05 8.29 -3.75
N LEU A 361 16.77 8.59 -3.97
CA LEU A 361 15.82 7.66 -4.57
C LEU A 361 16.18 7.30 -6.02
N ASN A 362 16.61 8.26 -6.82
CA ASN A 362 17.11 7.98 -8.17
C ASN A 362 18.38 7.11 -8.15
N GLN A 363 19.28 7.33 -7.17
CA GLN A 363 20.45 6.47 -7.01
C GLN A 363 20.03 5.05 -6.61
N LEU A 364 19.08 4.89 -5.67
CA LEU A 364 18.53 3.58 -5.27
C LEU A 364 17.92 2.84 -6.47
N ALA A 365 17.18 3.54 -7.34
CA ALA A 365 16.65 2.95 -8.56
C ALA A 365 17.76 2.44 -9.51
N VAL A 366 18.90 3.13 -9.57
CA VAL A 366 20.09 2.65 -10.31
C VAL A 366 20.72 1.46 -9.62
N ASP A 367 20.89 1.50 -8.29
CA ASP A 367 21.51 0.43 -7.51
C ASP A 367 20.71 -0.90 -7.58
N PHE A 368 19.38 -0.79 -7.72
CA PHE A 368 18.47 -1.93 -7.88
C PHE A 368 18.22 -2.32 -9.35
N ASP A 369 18.88 -1.64 -10.30
CA ASP A 369 18.72 -1.86 -11.74
C ASP A 369 17.26 -1.77 -12.24
N LEU A 370 16.48 -0.87 -11.65
CA LEU A 370 15.04 -0.74 -11.94
C LEU A 370 14.73 -0.28 -13.36
N ASN A 371 15.70 0.34 -14.04
CA ASN A 371 15.58 0.78 -15.42
C ASN A 371 15.91 -0.32 -16.45
N PHE A 372 16.28 -1.52 -16.00
CA PHE A 372 16.49 -2.64 -16.90
C PHE A 372 15.23 -2.87 -17.73
N THR A 373 15.38 -2.90 -19.06
CA THR A 373 14.26 -3.01 -19.99
C THR A 373 14.07 -4.45 -20.43
N TYR A 374 12.89 -5.00 -20.22
CA TYR A 374 12.52 -6.33 -20.67
C TYR A 374 11.98 -6.34 -22.10
N GLY A 375 11.34 -5.25 -22.56
CA GLY A 375 10.75 -5.13 -23.88
C GLY A 375 9.86 -3.88 -24.00
N THR A 376 8.98 -3.87 -25.02
CA THR A 376 8.05 -2.76 -25.28
C THR A 376 6.61 -3.27 -25.29
N ALA A 377 5.83 -2.94 -24.25
CA ALA A 377 4.42 -3.30 -24.16
C ALA A 377 3.64 -2.69 -25.35
N PRO A 378 2.90 -3.51 -26.11
CA PRO A 378 2.27 -3.06 -27.36
C PRO A 378 1.09 -2.10 -27.17
N HIS A 379 0.41 -2.19 -26.04
CA HIS A 379 -0.72 -1.35 -25.62
C HIS A 379 -0.87 -1.42 -24.09
N ASP A 380 -1.81 -0.67 -23.54
CA ASP A 380 -2.13 -0.72 -22.11
C ASP A 380 -2.81 -2.06 -21.78
N PHE A 381 -2.39 -2.64 -20.64
CA PHE A 381 -3.06 -3.77 -20.01
C PHE A 381 -3.53 -3.33 -18.62
N THR A 382 -4.85 -3.35 -18.40
CA THR A 382 -5.43 -2.83 -17.17
C THR A 382 -6.14 -3.92 -16.37
N ILE A 383 -6.17 -3.77 -15.07
CA ILE A 383 -6.83 -4.74 -14.17
C ILE A 383 -8.35 -4.58 -14.30
N THR A 384 -8.84 -3.33 -14.23
CA THR A 384 -10.29 -3.05 -14.09
C THR A 384 -10.85 -2.10 -15.14
N GLN A 385 -10.03 -1.49 -16.02
CA GLN A 385 -10.52 -0.50 -17.00
C GLN A 385 -11.09 -1.13 -18.27
N VAL A 386 -10.89 -2.43 -18.46
CA VAL A 386 -11.51 -3.25 -19.50
C VAL A 386 -12.13 -4.51 -18.91
N PRO A 387 -13.11 -5.13 -19.59
CA PRO A 387 -13.70 -6.39 -19.11
C PRO A 387 -12.67 -7.53 -19.04
N TYR A 388 -12.81 -8.40 -18.05
CA TYR A 388 -12.13 -9.71 -18.01
C TYR A 388 -13.11 -10.83 -18.45
N PRO A 389 -12.68 -11.79 -19.31
CA PRO A 389 -11.43 -11.79 -20.05
C PRO A 389 -11.46 -10.88 -21.29
N SER A 390 -10.34 -10.25 -21.62
CA SER A 390 -10.18 -9.48 -22.87
C SER A 390 -8.70 -9.23 -23.20
N ASN A 391 -8.42 -8.84 -24.46
CA ASN A 391 -7.05 -8.60 -24.94
C ASN A 391 -6.31 -7.44 -24.23
N GLY A 392 -7.05 -6.48 -23.65
CA GLY A 392 -6.46 -5.39 -22.85
C GLY A 392 -6.45 -5.67 -21.34
N SER A 393 -6.91 -6.85 -20.90
CA SER A 393 -6.90 -7.22 -19.48
C SER A 393 -5.52 -7.71 -19.04
N LEU A 394 -4.96 -7.09 -18.01
CA LEU A 394 -3.73 -7.58 -17.37
C LEU A 394 -3.91 -9.00 -16.82
N LEU A 395 -5.08 -9.29 -16.31
CA LEU A 395 -5.40 -10.61 -15.75
C LEU A 395 -5.40 -11.69 -16.83
N SER A 396 -5.93 -11.41 -18.04
CA SER A 396 -5.83 -12.32 -19.19
C SER A 396 -4.39 -12.47 -19.66
N LEU A 397 -3.63 -11.37 -19.76
CA LEU A 397 -2.22 -11.42 -20.08
C LEU A 397 -1.46 -12.33 -19.11
N PHE A 398 -1.66 -12.14 -17.81
CA PHE A 398 -0.96 -12.88 -16.77
C PHE A 398 -1.32 -14.37 -16.76
N ALA A 399 -2.62 -14.69 -16.66
CA ALA A 399 -3.06 -16.07 -16.49
C ALA A 399 -3.00 -16.90 -17.77
N GLU A 400 -3.36 -16.32 -18.94
CA GLU A 400 -3.54 -17.07 -20.18
C GLU A 400 -2.27 -17.12 -21.06
N LEU A 401 -1.37 -16.13 -20.90
CA LEU A 401 -0.19 -16.01 -21.77
C LEU A 401 1.13 -16.06 -20.99
N ALA A 402 1.32 -15.16 -20.01
CA ALA A 402 2.61 -14.98 -19.36
C ALA A 402 2.97 -16.15 -18.43
N THR A 403 2.06 -16.56 -17.53
CA THR A 403 2.32 -17.66 -16.59
C THR A 403 2.53 -19.00 -17.28
N PRO A 404 1.70 -19.45 -18.25
CA PRO A 404 1.96 -20.68 -18.98
C PRO A 404 3.30 -20.67 -19.72
N TYR A 405 3.68 -19.54 -20.32
CA TYR A 405 4.97 -19.41 -20.98
C TYR A 405 6.15 -19.51 -20.00
N ALA A 406 6.12 -18.72 -18.93
CA ALA A 406 7.19 -18.68 -17.94
C ALA A 406 7.38 -20.04 -17.27
N LEU A 407 6.31 -20.74 -16.92
CA LEU A 407 6.36 -22.06 -16.30
C LEU A 407 6.81 -23.14 -17.29
N SER A 408 6.44 -23.06 -18.57
CA SER A 408 6.89 -24.02 -19.60
C SER A 408 8.42 -24.00 -19.76
N ALA A 409 9.03 -22.84 -19.58
CA ALA A 409 10.50 -22.69 -19.67
C ALA A 409 11.22 -23.10 -18.38
N ASN A 410 10.53 -23.14 -17.23
CA ASN A 410 11.14 -23.27 -15.90
C ASN A 410 10.60 -24.45 -15.08
N SER A 411 9.85 -25.38 -15.66
CA SER A 411 9.35 -26.58 -15.01
C SER A 411 9.77 -27.86 -15.73
N GLY A 412 10.22 -28.86 -14.99
CA GLY A 412 10.49 -30.21 -15.51
C GLY A 412 9.23 -31.00 -15.90
N ARG A 413 8.02 -30.43 -15.75
CA ARG A 413 6.71 -31.05 -16.01
C ARG A 413 5.92 -30.36 -17.13
N ALA A 414 6.55 -29.48 -17.90
CA ALA A 414 5.89 -28.69 -18.95
C ALA A 414 5.17 -29.53 -20.02
N ASP A 415 5.63 -30.77 -20.25
CA ASP A 415 5.01 -31.69 -21.22
C ASP A 415 3.74 -32.39 -20.70
N ILE A 416 3.44 -32.27 -19.41
CA ILE A 416 2.22 -32.82 -18.81
C ILE A 416 1.10 -31.80 -18.97
N PRO A 417 -0.10 -32.21 -19.49
CA PRO A 417 -1.24 -31.30 -19.54
C PRO A 417 -1.52 -30.71 -18.16
N ASN A 418 -1.65 -29.39 -18.08
CA ASN A 418 -1.85 -28.69 -16.83
C ASN A 418 -2.94 -27.63 -16.95
N TYR A 419 -3.47 -27.22 -15.82
CA TYR A 419 -4.35 -26.07 -15.68
C TYR A 419 -3.84 -25.22 -14.51
N ILE A 420 -3.62 -23.93 -14.75
CA ILE A 420 -3.00 -23.03 -13.79
C ILE A 420 -4.06 -22.12 -13.22
N LEU A 421 -4.11 -21.99 -11.90
CA LEU A 421 -4.99 -21.10 -11.14
C LEU A 421 -4.17 -20.12 -10.32
N VAL A 422 -4.51 -18.83 -10.38
CA VAL A 422 -3.90 -17.77 -9.57
C VAL A 422 -4.98 -16.83 -9.02
N ASN A 423 -4.71 -16.18 -7.91
CA ASN A 423 -5.56 -15.13 -7.40
C ASN A 423 -5.36 -13.83 -8.19
N SER A 424 -6.43 -13.14 -8.56
CA SER A 424 -6.33 -11.88 -9.31
C SER A 424 -5.70 -10.74 -8.50
N GLY A 425 -5.73 -10.83 -7.15
CA GLY A 425 -5.09 -9.88 -6.24
C GLY A 425 -3.56 -9.87 -6.29
N SER A 426 -2.94 -10.90 -6.91
CA SER A 426 -1.50 -10.91 -7.18
C SER A 426 -1.06 -9.85 -8.18
N GLN A 427 -1.98 -9.32 -8.99
CA GLN A 427 -1.73 -8.23 -9.92
C GLN A 427 -2.18 -6.91 -9.29
N ARG A 428 -1.23 -6.01 -9.05
CA ARG A 428 -1.45 -4.83 -8.20
C ARG A 428 -1.57 -3.52 -8.98
N PHE A 429 -1.01 -3.45 -10.20
CA PHE A 429 -1.01 -2.21 -10.98
C PHE A 429 -1.05 -2.46 -12.49
N ASP A 430 -1.59 -1.51 -13.25
CA ASP A 430 -1.73 -1.57 -14.70
C ASP A 430 -0.36 -1.48 -15.40
N ILE A 431 -0.23 -2.11 -16.56
CA ILE A 431 0.92 -1.96 -17.46
C ILE A 431 0.53 -0.99 -18.58
N TYR A 432 1.32 0.06 -18.76
CA TYR A 432 1.10 1.04 -19.82
C TYR A 432 1.96 0.75 -21.04
N ALA A 433 1.45 1.11 -22.22
CA ALA A 433 2.16 0.98 -23.51
C ALA A 433 3.53 1.65 -23.49
N GLY A 434 4.49 1.04 -24.19
CA GLY A 434 5.86 1.53 -24.28
C GLY A 434 6.85 0.70 -23.46
N THR A 435 7.97 1.28 -23.09
CA THR A 435 9.05 0.59 -22.37
C THR A 435 8.54 -0.11 -21.11
N PHE A 436 8.79 -1.41 -21.02
CA PHE A 436 8.49 -2.25 -19.86
C PHE A 436 9.79 -2.59 -19.12
N THR A 437 9.93 -2.09 -17.92
CA THR A 437 11.14 -2.17 -17.13
C THR A 437 11.02 -3.15 -15.95
N LYS A 438 12.14 -3.41 -15.26
CA LYS A 438 12.13 -4.17 -14.00
C LYS A 438 11.23 -3.50 -12.95
N ASN A 439 11.21 -2.16 -12.89
CA ASN A 439 10.27 -1.46 -12.01
C ASN A 439 8.82 -1.75 -12.38
N ASP A 440 8.47 -1.74 -13.67
CA ASP A 440 7.11 -2.02 -14.12
C ASP A 440 6.68 -3.46 -13.80
N GLN A 441 7.59 -4.43 -13.93
CA GLN A 441 7.36 -5.84 -13.55
C GLN A 441 7.00 -5.95 -12.06
N LEU A 442 7.86 -5.41 -11.19
CA LEU A 442 7.65 -5.45 -9.73
C LEU A 442 6.42 -4.65 -9.31
N THR A 443 6.13 -3.54 -9.98
CA THR A 443 4.92 -2.74 -9.73
C THR A 443 3.65 -3.49 -10.12
N ALA A 444 3.65 -4.21 -11.24
CA ALA A 444 2.48 -4.96 -11.68
C ALA A 444 2.26 -6.23 -10.85
N SER A 445 3.32 -6.92 -10.46
CA SER A 445 3.28 -8.18 -9.70
C SER A 445 4.40 -8.21 -8.66
N PRO A 446 4.21 -7.63 -7.46
CA PRO A 446 5.27 -7.48 -6.45
C PRO A 446 5.55 -8.75 -5.62
N PHE A 447 4.64 -9.74 -5.63
CA PHE A 447 4.70 -10.87 -4.70
C PHE A 447 5.65 -11.98 -5.15
N THR A 448 6.27 -12.62 -4.16
CA THR A 448 7.23 -13.71 -4.33
C THR A 448 6.61 -15.10 -4.16
N ASP A 449 5.29 -15.21 -4.34
CA ASP A 449 4.58 -16.49 -4.33
C ASP A 449 5.16 -17.43 -5.39
N ILE A 450 5.31 -18.72 -5.07
CA ILE A 450 5.80 -19.75 -5.97
C ILE A 450 4.68 -20.70 -6.42
N PHE A 451 4.95 -21.52 -7.43
CA PHE A 451 3.94 -22.40 -7.99
C PHE A 451 3.99 -23.80 -7.40
N PHE A 452 2.87 -24.25 -6.86
CA PHE A 452 2.61 -25.61 -6.41
C PHE A 452 1.68 -26.34 -7.36
N TYR A 453 1.51 -27.64 -7.19
CA TYR A 453 0.56 -28.44 -7.95
C TYR A 453 0.07 -29.66 -7.18
N ILE A 454 -1.09 -30.16 -7.60
CA ILE A 454 -1.60 -31.49 -7.25
C ILE A 454 -1.60 -32.31 -8.56
N PRO A 455 -0.88 -33.45 -8.60
CA PRO A 455 -0.86 -34.31 -9.77
C PRO A 455 -2.16 -35.10 -9.93
N GLU A 456 -2.42 -35.56 -11.16
CA GLU A 456 -3.49 -36.50 -11.48
C GLU A 456 -4.90 -36.06 -11.07
N VAL A 457 -5.18 -34.75 -11.18
CA VAL A 457 -6.54 -34.22 -11.01
C VAL A 457 -7.29 -34.34 -12.34
N PRO A 458 -8.53 -34.88 -12.36
CA PRO A 458 -9.34 -34.88 -13.57
C PRO A 458 -9.55 -33.44 -14.08
N ARG A 459 -9.35 -33.21 -15.38
CA ARG A 459 -9.48 -31.87 -16.00
C ARG A 459 -10.80 -31.19 -15.59
N LYS A 460 -11.92 -31.91 -15.64
CA LYS A 460 -13.22 -31.36 -15.24
C LYS A 460 -13.21 -30.85 -13.80
N VAL A 461 -12.65 -31.63 -12.89
CA VAL A 461 -12.57 -31.27 -11.46
C VAL A 461 -11.76 -30.00 -11.26
N ALA A 462 -10.63 -29.85 -11.94
CA ALA A 462 -9.82 -28.63 -11.86
C ALA A 462 -10.60 -27.38 -12.34
N LEU A 463 -11.34 -27.50 -13.45
CA LEU A 463 -12.17 -26.41 -13.99
C LEU A 463 -13.35 -26.06 -13.06
N ASP A 464 -14.04 -27.07 -12.55
CA ASP A 464 -15.17 -26.88 -11.63
C ASP A 464 -14.68 -26.26 -10.32
N THR A 465 -13.45 -26.54 -9.89
CA THR A 465 -12.83 -25.93 -8.70
C THR A 465 -12.66 -24.43 -8.87
N LEU A 466 -12.08 -23.96 -9.98
CA LEU A 466 -11.98 -22.52 -10.26
C LEU A 466 -13.37 -21.88 -10.29
N GLN A 467 -14.33 -22.50 -10.98
CA GLN A 467 -15.68 -22.00 -11.05
C GLN A 467 -16.28 -21.86 -9.65
N MET A 468 -16.17 -22.90 -8.80
CA MET A 468 -16.69 -22.89 -7.44
C MET A 468 -15.98 -21.86 -6.54
N MET A 469 -14.67 -21.68 -6.71
CA MET A 469 -13.92 -20.65 -5.99
C MET A 469 -14.47 -19.25 -6.27
N ASN A 470 -14.92 -18.98 -7.50
CA ASN A 470 -15.53 -17.70 -7.89
C ASN A 470 -17.05 -17.62 -7.60
N GLU A 471 -17.80 -18.75 -7.62
CA GLU A 471 -19.26 -18.78 -7.43
C GLU A 471 -19.69 -18.77 -5.96
N ASN A 472 -18.84 -19.24 -5.05
CA ASN A 472 -19.16 -19.27 -3.61
C ASN A 472 -19.51 -17.89 -3.03
N GLY A 473 -19.29 -16.81 -3.81
CA GLY A 473 -19.79 -15.47 -3.54
C GLY A 473 -21.30 -15.26 -3.79
N SER A 474 -21.98 -16.06 -4.63
CA SER A 474 -23.35 -15.73 -5.09
C SER A 474 -24.49 -16.52 -4.49
N GLU A 475 -24.32 -17.82 -4.18
CA GLU A 475 -25.44 -18.69 -3.79
C GLU A 475 -25.62 -18.93 -2.28
N ASN A 476 -24.59 -18.74 -1.46
CA ASN A 476 -24.66 -18.90 -0.01
C ASN A 476 -24.19 -17.63 0.72
N ARG A 477 -24.99 -16.58 0.67
CA ARG A 477 -24.68 -15.24 1.21
C ARG A 477 -24.05 -15.25 2.62
N LYS A 478 -24.35 -16.22 3.48
CA LYS A 478 -23.74 -16.32 4.81
C LYS A 478 -22.32 -16.90 4.76
N ARG A 479 -22.09 -17.97 3.97
CA ARG A 479 -20.74 -18.55 3.79
C ARG A 479 -19.84 -17.62 2.98
N SER A 480 -20.40 -16.90 2.00
CA SER A 480 -19.73 -15.85 1.26
C SER A 480 -19.22 -14.74 2.18
N LEU A 481 -20.08 -14.22 3.06
CA LEU A 481 -19.71 -13.16 4.00
C LEU A 481 -18.62 -13.61 5.01
N GLU A 482 -18.71 -14.86 5.49
CA GLU A 482 -17.69 -15.42 6.40
C GLU A 482 -16.34 -15.56 5.69
N ARG A 483 -16.35 -15.94 4.40
CA ARG A 483 -15.15 -16.09 3.57
C ARG A 483 -14.56 -14.74 3.14
N GLU A 484 -15.38 -13.79 2.71
CA GLU A 484 -14.96 -12.42 2.41
C GLU A 484 -14.31 -11.79 3.63
N GLU A 485 -14.86 -12.03 4.82
CA GLU A 485 -14.28 -11.59 6.08
C GLU A 485 -12.93 -12.28 6.38
N GLU A 486 -12.80 -13.58 6.05
CA GLU A 486 -11.53 -14.29 6.21
C GLU A 486 -10.47 -13.78 5.25
N LEU A 487 -10.79 -13.59 3.96
CA LEU A 487 -9.88 -13.01 2.97
C LEU A 487 -9.46 -11.59 3.38
N TYR A 488 -10.42 -10.78 3.84
CA TYR A 488 -10.13 -9.45 4.36
C TYR A 488 -9.16 -9.49 5.55
N ARG A 489 -9.37 -10.40 6.50
CA ARG A 489 -8.45 -10.59 7.65
C ARG A 489 -7.06 -11.06 7.22
N ARG A 490 -6.93 -11.68 6.07
CA ARG A 490 -5.64 -12.07 5.47
C ARG A 490 -5.02 -10.97 4.61
N GLY A 491 -5.65 -9.80 4.51
CA GLY A 491 -5.15 -8.63 3.81
C GLY A 491 -5.75 -8.37 2.42
N ASP A 492 -6.77 -9.13 2.00
CA ASP A 492 -7.47 -8.87 0.73
C ASP A 492 -8.50 -7.75 0.91
N VAL A 493 -8.26 -6.61 0.28
CA VAL A 493 -9.11 -5.40 0.38
C VAL A 493 -10.27 -5.37 -0.60
N ARG A 494 -10.33 -6.32 -1.52
CA ARG A 494 -11.19 -6.22 -2.70
C ARG A 494 -12.68 -6.27 -2.37
N ALA A 495 -13.11 -7.17 -1.47
CA ALA A 495 -14.51 -7.25 -1.06
C ALA A 495 -14.98 -5.92 -0.44
N ARG A 496 -14.17 -5.32 0.43
CA ARG A 496 -14.44 -4.00 1.03
C ARG A 496 -14.53 -2.89 -0.01
N TYR A 497 -13.68 -2.95 -1.03
CA TYR A 497 -13.71 -1.99 -2.13
C TYR A 497 -14.98 -2.10 -2.99
N ILE A 498 -15.42 -3.32 -3.31
CA ILE A 498 -16.67 -3.57 -4.05
C ILE A 498 -17.88 -3.09 -3.23
N ASP A 499 -17.90 -3.35 -1.94
CA ASP A 499 -18.92 -2.86 -1.02
C ASP A 499 -18.97 -1.33 -0.99
N TRP A 500 -17.80 -0.69 -0.93
CA TRP A 500 -17.70 0.76 -0.96
C TRP A 500 -18.24 1.35 -2.27
N LEU A 501 -17.91 0.76 -3.42
CA LEU A 501 -18.47 1.14 -4.72
C LEU A 501 -19.99 1.02 -4.76
N SER A 502 -20.54 -0.08 -4.23
CA SER A 502 -21.99 -0.32 -4.16
C SER A 502 -22.70 0.73 -3.31
N ASP A 503 -22.13 1.09 -2.17
CA ASP A 503 -22.67 2.17 -1.31
C ASP A 503 -22.64 3.53 -2.01
N MET A 504 -21.57 3.82 -2.76
CA MET A 504 -21.46 5.04 -3.55
C MET A 504 -22.56 5.15 -4.61
N ASP A 505 -22.88 4.04 -5.28
CA ASP A 505 -23.94 3.98 -6.27
C ASP A 505 -25.32 4.18 -5.62
N GLN A 506 -25.60 3.51 -4.50
CA GLN A 506 -26.86 3.66 -3.77
C GLN A 506 -27.09 5.12 -3.31
N ARG A 507 -26.08 5.75 -2.72
CA ARG A 507 -26.14 7.17 -2.31
C ARG A 507 -26.34 8.11 -3.48
N SER A 508 -25.79 7.78 -4.65
CA SER A 508 -25.98 8.56 -5.88
C SER A 508 -27.41 8.49 -6.39
N ILE A 509 -28.06 7.33 -6.29
CA ILE A 509 -29.45 7.10 -6.66
C ILE A 509 -30.38 7.86 -5.70
N GLU A 510 -30.15 7.79 -4.39
CA GLU A 510 -30.92 8.51 -3.35
C GLU A 510 -30.88 10.03 -3.55
N LEU A 511 -29.75 10.58 -4.04
CA LEU A 511 -29.58 11.99 -4.32
C LEU A 511 -30.14 12.40 -5.69
N GLY A 512 -30.83 11.51 -6.42
CA GLY A 512 -31.45 11.77 -7.71
C GLY A 512 -30.45 12.02 -8.85
N ARG A 513 -29.19 11.65 -8.66
CA ARG A 513 -28.13 11.77 -9.66
C ARG A 513 -28.01 10.43 -10.40
N ARG A 514 -28.41 10.38 -11.67
CA ARG A 514 -28.00 9.28 -12.56
C ARG A 514 -26.51 9.42 -12.80
N VAL A 515 -25.69 8.66 -12.08
CA VAL A 515 -24.28 8.49 -12.38
C VAL A 515 -24.16 7.24 -13.25
N ALA A 516 -23.54 7.38 -14.42
CA ALA A 516 -23.14 6.20 -15.19
C ALA A 516 -22.19 5.35 -14.32
N ASN A 517 -22.28 4.02 -14.44
CA ASN A 517 -21.51 3.01 -13.68
C ASN A 517 -20.00 3.04 -13.95
N ASN A 518 -19.34 4.16 -13.81
CA ASN A 518 -17.92 4.32 -14.12
C ASN A 518 -17.23 5.06 -12.98
N LEU A 519 -17.10 4.42 -11.81
CA LEU A 519 -16.32 4.93 -10.69
C LEU A 519 -15.01 4.16 -10.63
N THR A 520 -13.90 4.87 -10.43
CA THR A 520 -12.58 4.28 -10.26
C THR A 520 -11.97 4.64 -8.92
N LEU A 521 -11.03 3.80 -8.49
CA LEU A 521 -10.15 4.06 -7.37
C LEU A 521 -9.47 5.43 -7.51
N GLY A 522 -9.47 6.19 -6.43
CA GLY A 522 -8.63 7.36 -6.26
C GLY A 522 -9.03 8.63 -7.04
N TYR A 523 -9.99 8.55 -7.98
CA TYR A 523 -10.28 9.64 -8.91
C TYR A 523 -11.46 10.53 -8.53
N VAL A 524 -12.53 9.91 -8.08
CA VAL A 524 -13.79 10.62 -7.75
C VAL A 524 -14.25 10.11 -6.40
N THR A 525 -14.17 10.98 -5.41
CA THR A 525 -14.51 10.63 -4.04
C THR A 525 -15.93 11.07 -3.69
N LYS A 526 -16.69 10.14 -3.14
CA LYS A 526 -18.04 10.38 -2.60
C LYS A 526 -18.11 9.80 -1.18
N ASP A 527 -17.28 10.30 -0.29
CA ASP A 527 -17.29 9.89 1.10
C ASP A 527 -18.51 10.39 1.89
N SER A 528 -18.62 10.00 3.16
CA SER A 528 -19.76 10.33 4.03
C SER A 528 -19.71 11.74 4.62
N CYS A 529 -18.56 12.43 4.54
CA CYS A 529 -18.43 13.77 5.11
C CYS A 529 -19.06 14.85 4.23
N PRO A 530 -19.57 15.96 4.81
CA PRO A 530 -20.18 17.02 4.02
C PRO A 530 -19.22 17.70 3.04
N GLY A 531 -19.72 18.10 1.88
CA GLY A 531 -18.98 18.85 0.87
C GLY A 531 -18.11 17.94 -0.04
N VAL A 532 -17.24 18.57 -0.84
CA VAL A 532 -16.36 17.89 -1.80
C VAL A 532 -14.97 17.78 -1.22
N GLY A 533 -14.49 16.55 -1.04
CA GLY A 533 -13.13 16.25 -0.52
C GLY A 533 -12.04 16.44 -1.57
N ASP A 534 -12.28 16.02 -2.82
CA ASP A 534 -11.28 16.08 -3.88
C ASP A 534 -10.80 17.50 -4.15
N ASP A 535 -9.50 17.68 -4.23
CA ASP A 535 -8.86 18.97 -4.46
C ASP A 535 -9.03 19.41 -5.92
N VAL A 536 -8.80 18.47 -6.83
CA VAL A 536 -9.07 18.58 -8.26
C VAL A 536 -10.17 17.58 -8.62
N ILE A 537 -11.14 18.00 -9.42
CA ILE A 537 -12.21 17.12 -9.90
C ILE A 537 -11.73 16.41 -11.16
N HIS A 538 -11.66 15.09 -11.11
CA HIS A 538 -11.27 14.24 -12.24
C HIS A 538 -12.46 13.64 -12.95
N THR A 539 -12.25 13.24 -14.21
CA THR A 539 -13.21 12.41 -14.95
C THR A 539 -13.07 10.96 -14.49
N PRO A 540 -14.16 10.27 -14.12
CA PRO A 540 -14.11 8.86 -13.75
C PRO A 540 -13.53 8.00 -14.89
N LEU A 541 -12.72 7.01 -14.55
CA LEU A 541 -12.27 5.97 -15.47
C LEU A 541 -13.28 4.81 -15.50
N PRO A 542 -13.33 4.01 -16.58
CA PRO A 542 -14.13 2.79 -16.60
C PRO A 542 -13.73 1.83 -15.47
N PHE A 543 -14.70 1.17 -14.88
CA PHE A 543 -14.48 0.13 -13.90
C PHE A 543 -15.32 -1.10 -14.24
N TYR A 544 -14.65 -2.26 -14.33
CA TYR A 544 -15.26 -3.56 -14.53
C TYR A 544 -14.90 -4.47 -13.36
N SER A 545 -15.89 -5.15 -12.82
CA SER A 545 -15.66 -6.20 -11.82
C SER A 545 -14.86 -7.34 -12.46
N VAL A 546 -13.92 -7.89 -11.71
CA VAL A 546 -13.08 -9.01 -12.12
C VAL A 546 -13.22 -10.15 -11.10
N PRO A 547 -13.04 -11.43 -11.48
CA PRO A 547 -13.17 -12.56 -10.55
C PRO A 547 -12.04 -12.57 -9.51
N ASP A 548 -12.21 -13.25 -8.39
CA ASP A 548 -11.18 -13.37 -7.34
C ASP A 548 -10.04 -14.31 -7.77
N PHE A 549 -10.39 -15.31 -8.59
CA PHE A 549 -9.44 -16.27 -9.13
C PHE A 549 -9.53 -16.32 -10.65
N ILE A 550 -8.39 -16.43 -11.30
CA ILE A 550 -8.23 -16.50 -12.74
C ILE A 550 -7.48 -17.77 -13.13
N GLY A 551 -7.73 -18.29 -14.30
CA GLY A 551 -7.11 -19.51 -14.80
C GLY A 551 -6.47 -19.36 -16.17
N SER A 552 -5.50 -20.22 -16.45
CA SER A 552 -4.94 -20.37 -17.78
C SER A 552 -6.00 -20.90 -18.78
N ASN A 553 -5.67 -20.88 -20.08
CA ASN A 553 -6.49 -21.59 -21.04
C ASN A 553 -6.52 -23.09 -20.71
N PRO A 554 -7.72 -23.73 -20.65
CA PRO A 554 -7.82 -25.15 -20.36
C PRO A 554 -7.06 -25.99 -21.39
N PRO A 555 -6.35 -27.05 -20.99
CA PRO A 555 -5.67 -27.92 -21.94
C PRO A 555 -6.68 -28.65 -22.86
N ASP A 556 -6.32 -28.85 -24.13
CA ASP A 556 -7.15 -29.52 -25.14
C ASP A 556 -7.09 -31.06 -24.96
N VAL A 557 -7.70 -31.54 -23.89
CA VAL A 557 -7.81 -32.95 -23.54
C VAL A 557 -9.23 -33.27 -23.04
N SER A 558 -9.59 -34.54 -22.94
CA SER A 558 -10.93 -34.93 -22.43
C SER A 558 -11.14 -34.54 -20.96
N ASN A 559 -12.38 -34.42 -20.54
CA ASN A 559 -12.73 -34.05 -19.17
C ASN A 559 -12.20 -35.02 -18.10
N ASP A 560 -12.07 -36.30 -18.44
CA ASP A 560 -11.58 -37.34 -17.54
C ASP A 560 -10.06 -37.50 -17.58
N THR A 561 -9.36 -36.76 -18.45
CA THR A 561 -7.91 -36.79 -18.51
C THR A 561 -7.33 -36.24 -17.22
N LEU A 562 -6.41 -36.99 -16.64
CA LEU A 562 -5.66 -36.57 -15.46
C LEU A 562 -4.60 -35.56 -15.88
N ILE A 563 -4.60 -34.41 -15.20
CA ILE A 563 -3.71 -33.28 -15.45
C ILE A 563 -3.00 -32.86 -14.18
N ASP A 564 -1.95 -32.04 -14.33
CA ASP A 564 -1.41 -31.31 -13.19
C ASP A 564 -2.28 -30.07 -12.94
N PHE A 565 -2.84 -29.97 -11.73
CA PHE A 565 -3.54 -28.78 -11.29
C PHE A 565 -2.55 -27.87 -10.56
N VAL A 566 -2.14 -26.79 -11.23
CA VAL A 566 -1.07 -25.87 -10.79
C VAL A 566 -1.70 -24.63 -10.18
N PHE A 567 -1.11 -24.11 -9.11
CA PHE A 567 -1.61 -22.91 -8.41
C PHE A 567 -0.48 -22.26 -7.58
N VAL A 568 -0.69 -21.00 -7.16
CA VAL A 568 0.24 -20.29 -6.28
C VAL A 568 0.10 -20.77 -4.83
N ASP A 569 1.17 -20.73 -4.06
CA ASP A 569 1.22 -21.19 -2.66
C ASP A 569 0.21 -20.47 -1.76
N PHE A 570 -0.06 -19.19 -2.01
CA PHE A 570 -1.04 -18.38 -1.28
C PHE A 570 -2.45 -19.02 -1.21
N VAL A 571 -2.86 -19.79 -2.23
CA VAL A 571 -4.24 -20.34 -2.32
C VAL A 571 -4.37 -21.80 -1.90
N VAL A 572 -3.29 -22.46 -1.44
CA VAL A 572 -3.24 -23.91 -1.15
C VAL A 572 -4.42 -24.39 -0.29
N ASP A 573 -4.61 -23.80 0.88
CA ASP A 573 -5.62 -24.28 1.84
C ASP A 573 -7.02 -24.17 1.27
N GLN A 574 -7.34 -23.03 0.67
CA GLN A 574 -8.64 -22.75 0.08
C GLN A 574 -8.92 -23.65 -1.14
N LEU A 575 -7.89 -23.88 -1.95
CA LEU A 575 -8.01 -24.74 -3.13
C LEU A 575 -8.26 -26.18 -2.72
N VAL A 576 -7.52 -26.72 -1.75
CA VAL A 576 -7.68 -28.09 -1.23
C VAL A 576 -9.08 -28.28 -0.64
N GLU A 577 -9.56 -27.33 0.16
CA GLU A 577 -10.93 -27.37 0.70
C GLU A 577 -11.97 -27.39 -0.43
N THR A 578 -11.85 -26.48 -1.41
CA THR A 578 -12.80 -26.39 -2.54
C THR A 578 -12.75 -27.64 -3.41
N LEU A 579 -11.57 -28.21 -3.66
CA LEU A 579 -11.37 -29.41 -4.43
C LEU A 579 -12.12 -30.61 -3.80
N ASN A 580 -12.10 -30.73 -2.47
CA ASN A 580 -12.82 -31.77 -1.73
C ASN A 580 -14.34 -31.56 -1.72
N ILE A 581 -14.81 -30.35 -1.97
CA ILE A 581 -16.25 -30.06 -2.13
C ILE A 581 -16.73 -30.42 -3.55
N VAL A 582 -15.91 -30.10 -4.58
CA VAL A 582 -16.25 -30.34 -5.99
C VAL A 582 -16.35 -31.82 -6.31
N GLN A 583 -15.55 -32.65 -5.67
CA GLN A 583 -15.53 -34.09 -5.88
C GLN A 583 -15.40 -34.85 -4.55
N SER A 584 -15.87 -36.10 -4.49
CA SER A 584 -15.85 -36.93 -3.28
C SER A 584 -15.13 -38.27 -3.45
N ASP A 585 -14.55 -38.52 -4.65
CA ASP A 585 -13.93 -39.81 -4.98
C ASP A 585 -12.57 -40.00 -4.33
N LYS A 586 -11.90 -38.88 -4.02
CA LYS A 586 -10.61 -38.82 -3.35
C LYS A 586 -10.60 -37.64 -2.37
N GLU A 587 -10.10 -37.86 -1.16
CA GLU A 587 -9.80 -36.80 -0.20
C GLU A 587 -8.39 -36.24 -0.48
N TYR A 588 -8.29 -34.95 -0.80
CA TYR A 588 -7.04 -34.24 -0.99
C TYR A 588 -6.63 -33.54 0.31
N THR A 589 -5.33 -33.51 0.55
CA THR A 589 -4.74 -32.88 1.71
C THR A 589 -3.51 -32.05 1.30
N SER A 590 -2.95 -31.27 2.21
CA SER A 590 -1.67 -30.59 1.99
C SER A 590 -0.51 -31.55 1.68
N GLY A 591 -0.64 -32.83 2.04
CA GLY A 591 0.34 -33.89 1.71
C GLY A 591 0.32 -34.30 0.22
N ASP A 592 -0.71 -33.96 -0.54
CA ASP A 592 -0.80 -34.19 -1.98
C ASP A 592 -0.20 -33.04 -2.80
N VAL A 593 0.16 -31.92 -2.15
CA VAL A 593 0.72 -30.72 -2.77
C VAL A 593 2.22 -30.84 -2.90
N ALA A 594 2.74 -30.54 -4.08
CA ALA A 594 4.19 -30.51 -4.35
C ALA A 594 4.59 -29.24 -5.10
N THR A 595 5.86 -28.85 -5.03
CA THR A 595 6.38 -27.71 -5.77
C THR A 595 6.39 -27.98 -7.27
N TYR A 596 5.72 -27.14 -8.06
CA TYR A 596 5.74 -27.19 -9.50
C TYR A 596 6.94 -26.43 -10.08
N SER A 597 7.17 -25.23 -9.57
CA SER A 597 8.29 -24.37 -9.94
C SER A 597 8.63 -23.45 -8.77
N THR A 598 9.92 -23.15 -8.59
CA THR A 598 10.40 -22.13 -7.66
C THR A 598 10.47 -20.75 -8.30
N LEU A 599 9.95 -20.60 -9.53
CA LEU A 599 9.77 -19.30 -10.17
C LEU A 599 8.77 -18.48 -9.35
N GLU A 600 9.13 -17.25 -9.05
CA GLU A 600 8.26 -16.33 -8.33
C GLU A 600 7.25 -15.65 -9.26
N THR A 601 6.05 -15.36 -8.77
CA THR A 601 5.01 -14.64 -9.53
C THR A 601 5.50 -13.28 -10.01
N SER A 602 6.37 -12.63 -9.25
CA SER A 602 7.02 -11.35 -9.61
C SER A 602 7.88 -11.43 -10.87
N GLU A 603 8.44 -12.60 -11.22
CA GLU A 603 9.34 -12.78 -12.36
C GLU A 603 8.60 -13.06 -13.69
N VAL A 604 7.35 -13.52 -13.61
CA VAL A 604 6.57 -14.04 -14.75
C VAL A 604 6.45 -13.05 -15.89
N LEU A 605 6.07 -11.80 -15.59
CA LEU A 605 5.85 -10.76 -16.61
C LEU A 605 7.16 -10.37 -17.32
N GLY A 606 8.28 -10.31 -16.61
CA GLY A 606 9.59 -9.99 -17.19
C GLY A 606 10.07 -11.08 -18.16
N ILE A 607 9.91 -12.35 -17.79
CA ILE A 607 10.25 -13.50 -18.66
C ILE A 607 9.40 -13.46 -19.93
N TYR A 608 8.09 -13.21 -19.78
CA TYR A 608 7.20 -13.13 -20.94
C TYR A 608 7.53 -11.93 -21.84
N ALA A 609 7.79 -10.76 -21.26
CA ALA A 609 8.11 -9.55 -21.99
C ALA A 609 9.40 -9.70 -22.82
N GLN A 610 10.43 -10.35 -22.28
CA GLN A 610 11.66 -10.64 -23.02
C GLN A 610 11.41 -11.54 -24.25
N PHE A 611 10.41 -12.40 -24.20
CA PHE A 611 10.04 -13.25 -25.32
C PHE A 611 9.12 -12.54 -26.31
N ALA A 612 8.07 -11.88 -25.84
CA ALA A 612 6.95 -11.45 -26.66
C ALA A 612 7.02 -9.97 -27.09
N TRP A 613 7.79 -9.14 -26.39
CA TRP A 613 7.80 -7.68 -26.56
C TRP A 613 9.13 -7.10 -27.06
N ASN A 614 10.02 -7.96 -27.57
CA ASN A 614 11.30 -7.57 -28.20
C ASN A 614 11.25 -7.67 -29.72
#